data_38a44ed36d38114dc66644177115e83b
#
_entry.id   38a44ed36d38114dc66644177115e83b
#
_cell.length_a   1.000
_cell.length_b   1.000
_cell.length_c   1.000
_cell.angle_alpha   90.00
_cell.angle_beta   90.00
_cell.angle_gamma   90.00
#
_symmetry.space_group_name_H-M   'P 1'
#
loop_
_entity.id
_entity.type
_entity.pdbx_description
1 polymer ?
#
loop_
_entity_poly.entity_id
_entity_poly.type
_entity_poly.pdbx_seq_one_letter_code
_entity_poly.pdbx_strand_id
1 'polypeptide(L)'
;MSYSSDFYQSIEKPEQFWFRQAEKIDWFKFPEKILTQDERGFYRWFEGGSLNTCYLALDQHVNNGRGNQPALIYDSPVTDQKQTFTYDQLLEQTALFAGALVDLGVGKGDRVIIYMPMVPEAVIAMLACARVGAIHSVVFGGFAANELAVRIDDAKPKVIVSATCGIEFTNVIPYKPLLDAAIESAKNKPAHTVILKRPQADCTMVEGMDLDWQELLDQASPHECIPLQATDPLYILYTSGTTGKSKGIVRDNGGHAVALNYSMEAIYDVNPGDVYWAASDVGWIVGHSYIVYAPLIRGCTTVLFEGKPVRTPDPGAFWRVMSEHKVKSFFTAPTAFRAIKKEDPRGNYKDAYDLSLLESVFLAGERLDPPTYEWLTGMLACPVIDHWWQTETGWPICANMLGMELKEIKMGSATVPVPGFDVKVLDKNGKETETGDTGSIVIKLPLPPGCLPTLWDDDERYKNSYISDFPGFYLTGDGGYKDEDGYVFVMGRTDDVINVAGHRLSTGEMEELIGGHEAVAECAVVGIEDEMKGQVPAGFVVLKDGYTIENNVLVPELVQIIRSNIGAIANFKQAAIVKRLPKTRSGKILRKTIRSLADEGKAAIPPTIDDPAILDEIKETLHSLGIGKAFQPRSNK
;
A
#
# COMPACT_ATOMS: atom_id res chain seq x y z
N MET A 1 18.89 -8.35 21.04
CA MET A 1 19.54 -9.13 19.94
C MET A 1 20.05 -8.12 18.93
N SER A 2 21.19 -8.36 18.24
CA SER A 2 21.66 -7.44 17.23
C SER A 2 21.05 -7.77 15.87
N TYR A 3 20.84 -6.77 15.03
CA TYR A 3 20.37 -6.95 13.65
C TYR A 3 21.15 -8.05 12.91
N SER A 4 22.49 -7.97 12.94
CA SER A 4 23.35 -8.91 12.20
C SER A 4 23.16 -10.36 12.63
N SER A 5 22.96 -10.62 13.93
CA SER A 5 22.71 -11.97 14.43
C SER A 5 21.38 -12.52 13.96
N ASP A 6 20.32 -11.74 14.07
CA ASP A 6 18.97 -12.15 13.69
C ASP A 6 18.84 -12.28 12.16
N PHE A 7 19.43 -11.35 11.40
CA PHE A 7 19.47 -11.46 9.95
C PHE A 7 20.16 -12.74 9.51
N TYR A 8 21.38 -13.01 10.00
CA TYR A 8 22.10 -14.23 9.67
C TYR A 8 21.30 -15.49 10.01
N GLN A 9 20.70 -15.54 11.22
CA GLN A 9 19.90 -16.70 11.61
C GLN A 9 18.65 -16.88 10.76
N SER A 10 18.00 -15.80 10.37
CA SER A 10 16.79 -15.84 9.54
C SER A 10 17.05 -16.37 8.13
N ILE A 11 18.28 -16.20 7.61
CA ILE A 11 18.67 -16.67 6.29
C ILE A 11 19.24 -18.09 6.35
N GLU A 12 20.17 -18.36 7.28
CA GLU A 12 20.88 -19.65 7.35
C GLU A 12 20.07 -20.73 8.08
N LYS A 13 19.17 -20.33 8.97
CA LYS A 13 18.36 -21.23 9.79
C LYS A 13 16.91 -20.74 9.90
N PRO A 14 16.21 -20.55 8.76
CA PRO A 14 14.90 -19.91 8.74
C PRO A 14 13.86 -20.60 9.63
N GLU A 15 13.85 -21.95 9.64
CA GLU A 15 12.91 -22.70 10.51
C GLU A 15 13.13 -22.41 11.98
N GLN A 16 14.37 -22.34 12.47
CA GLN A 16 14.68 -22.04 13.88
C GLN A 16 14.35 -20.59 14.22
N PHE A 17 14.60 -19.67 13.30
CA PHE A 17 14.29 -18.25 13.51
C PHE A 17 12.77 -18.05 13.62
N TRP A 18 12.01 -18.55 12.64
CA TRP A 18 10.57 -18.38 12.59
C TRP A 18 9.82 -19.23 13.63
N PHE A 19 10.37 -20.35 14.06
CA PHE A 19 9.87 -21.09 15.22
C PHE A 19 9.80 -20.18 16.47
N ARG A 20 10.91 -19.49 16.79
CA ARG A 20 10.96 -18.56 17.94
C ARG A 20 10.01 -17.36 17.78
N GLN A 21 9.77 -16.89 16.58
CA GLN A 21 8.79 -15.83 16.36
C GLN A 21 7.36 -16.36 16.51
N ALA A 22 7.10 -17.59 16.08
CA ALA A 22 5.81 -18.25 16.26
C ALA A 22 5.44 -18.48 17.73
N GLU A 23 6.44 -18.72 18.61
CA GLU A 23 6.23 -18.85 20.06
C GLU A 23 5.71 -17.55 20.72
N LYS A 24 5.78 -16.41 20.04
CA LYS A 24 5.36 -15.10 20.57
C LYS A 24 3.87 -14.77 20.33
N ILE A 25 3.13 -15.63 19.65
CA ILE A 25 1.69 -15.49 19.44
C ILE A 25 0.95 -16.70 19.97
N ASP A 26 -0.34 -16.54 20.26
CA ASP A 26 -1.18 -17.62 20.77
C ASP A 26 -1.64 -18.54 19.64
N TRP A 27 -1.49 -19.85 19.84
CA TRP A 27 -1.98 -20.90 18.93
C TRP A 27 -3.03 -21.76 19.64
N PHE A 28 -4.09 -22.13 18.95
CA PHE A 28 -4.97 -23.21 19.41
C PHE A 28 -4.26 -24.57 19.31
N LYS A 29 -3.43 -24.75 18.28
CA LYS A 29 -2.50 -25.86 18.13
C LYS A 29 -1.22 -25.32 17.52
N PHE A 30 -0.06 -25.54 18.19
CA PHE A 30 1.23 -25.11 17.67
C PHE A 30 1.59 -25.87 16.37
N PRO A 31 2.28 -25.24 15.38
CA PRO A 31 2.64 -25.86 14.12
C PRO A 31 3.46 -27.14 14.29
N GLU A 32 3.16 -28.14 13.45
CA GLU A 32 3.93 -29.39 13.39
C GLU A 32 5.20 -29.21 12.58
N LYS A 33 5.16 -28.39 11.53
CA LYS A 33 6.28 -28.03 10.68
C LYS A 33 6.31 -26.54 10.46
N ILE A 34 7.51 -25.98 10.52
CA ILE A 34 7.69 -24.52 10.38
C ILE A 34 7.71 -24.12 8.92
N LEU A 35 8.45 -24.85 8.09
CA LEU A 35 8.57 -24.61 6.66
C LEU A 35 8.41 -25.90 5.89
N THR A 36 7.58 -25.89 4.85
CA THR A 36 7.37 -27.02 3.94
C THR A 36 7.24 -26.53 2.50
N GLN A 37 7.24 -27.49 1.58
CA GLN A 37 6.80 -27.27 0.20
C GLN A 37 5.60 -28.17 -0.09
N ASP A 38 4.57 -27.62 -0.73
CA ASP A 38 3.43 -28.39 -1.20
C ASP A 38 3.78 -29.16 -2.50
N GLU A 39 2.85 -29.99 -2.98
CA GLU A 39 3.02 -30.81 -4.20
C GLU A 39 3.30 -29.96 -5.47
N ARG A 40 2.94 -28.68 -5.47
CA ARG A 40 3.20 -27.71 -6.55
C ARG A 40 4.58 -27.07 -6.46
N GLY A 41 5.35 -27.35 -5.38
CA GLY A 41 6.64 -26.76 -5.07
C GLY A 41 6.56 -25.38 -4.44
N PHE A 42 5.39 -24.96 -3.93
CA PHE A 42 5.24 -23.69 -3.24
C PHE A 42 5.55 -23.82 -1.76
N TYR A 43 6.24 -22.87 -1.21
CA TYR A 43 6.57 -22.84 0.21
C TYR A 43 5.33 -22.53 1.06
N ARG A 44 5.25 -23.22 2.22
CA ARG A 44 4.20 -23.06 3.21
C ARG A 44 4.82 -22.91 4.60
N TRP A 45 4.30 -21.96 5.35
CA TRP A 45 4.74 -21.72 6.72
C TRP A 45 3.73 -22.27 7.72
N PHE A 46 4.23 -22.82 8.83
CA PHE A 46 3.45 -23.23 10.00
C PHE A 46 2.39 -24.31 9.73
N GLU A 47 2.71 -25.28 8.90
CA GLU A 47 1.82 -26.39 8.55
C GLU A 47 1.43 -27.21 9.78
N GLY A 48 0.14 -27.57 9.90
CA GLY A 48 -0.44 -28.29 11.04
C GLY A 48 -0.73 -27.40 12.24
N GLY A 49 -0.35 -26.10 12.19
CA GLY A 49 -0.72 -25.09 13.17
C GLY A 49 -2.16 -24.65 13.04
N SER A 50 -2.80 -24.33 14.16
CA SER A 50 -4.17 -23.80 14.19
C SER A 50 -4.27 -22.56 15.06
N LEU A 51 -4.89 -21.50 14.51
CA LEU A 51 -5.08 -20.21 15.17
C LEU A 51 -6.33 -19.52 14.60
N ASN A 52 -6.61 -18.32 15.06
CA ASN A 52 -7.57 -17.41 14.41
C ASN A 52 -7.03 -15.98 14.49
N THR A 53 -6.93 -15.30 13.35
CA THR A 53 -6.35 -13.94 13.30
C THR A 53 -7.19 -12.93 14.07
N CYS A 54 -8.52 -13.06 14.11
CA CYS A 54 -9.38 -12.20 14.94
C CYS A 54 -9.17 -12.45 16.43
N TYR A 55 -9.02 -13.71 16.85
CA TYR A 55 -8.68 -14.06 18.24
C TYR A 55 -7.38 -13.37 18.69
N LEU A 56 -6.35 -13.42 17.86
CA LEU A 56 -5.08 -12.75 18.13
C LEU A 56 -5.21 -11.22 18.17
N ALA A 57 -6.12 -10.66 17.36
CA ALA A 57 -6.33 -9.22 17.31
C ALA A 57 -7.17 -8.68 18.47
N LEU A 58 -8.08 -9.48 19.04
CA LEU A 58 -9.07 -9.00 20.01
C LEU A 58 -9.13 -9.88 21.27
N ASP A 59 -9.59 -11.12 21.15
CA ASP A 59 -9.96 -11.99 22.27
C ASP A 59 -8.79 -12.22 23.23
N GLN A 60 -7.58 -12.47 22.73
CA GLN A 60 -6.40 -12.65 23.58
C GLN A 60 -6.12 -11.43 24.47
N HIS A 61 -6.35 -10.22 23.96
CA HIS A 61 -6.08 -9.00 24.73
C HIS A 61 -7.13 -8.79 25.82
N VAL A 62 -8.39 -9.06 25.51
CA VAL A 62 -9.48 -9.05 26.50
C VAL A 62 -9.21 -10.10 27.58
N ASN A 63 -8.89 -11.34 27.21
CA ASN A 63 -8.56 -12.43 28.13
C ASN A 63 -7.33 -12.12 29.00
N ASN A 64 -6.39 -11.33 28.48
CA ASN A 64 -5.20 -10.87 29.19
C ASN A 64 -5.42 -9.57 29.99
N GLY A 65 -6.67 -9.16 30.21
CA GLY A 65 -7.03 -8.02 31.07
C GLY A 65 -6.90 -6.65 30.42
N ARG A 66 -6.79 -6.58 29.09
CA ARG A 66 -6.70 -5.31 28.34
C ARG A 66 -8.03 -4.86 27.75
N GLY A 67 -9.14 -5.44 28.15
CA GLY A 67 -10.47 -5.12 27.60
C GLY A 67 -10.79 -3.63 27.59
N ASN A 68 -10.42 -2.90 28.67
CA ASN A 68 -10.65 -1.46 28.77
C ASN A 68 -9.61 -0.58 28.04
N GLN A 69 -8.55 -1.16 27.46
CA GLN A 69 -7.56 -0.42 26.69
C GLN A 69 -8.17 0.04 25.37
N PRO A 70 -7.90 1.29 24.90
CA PRO A 70 -8.26 1.69 23.54
C PRO A 70 -7.65 0.75 22.48
N ALA A 71 -8.48 0.25 21.58
CA ALA A 71 -8.08 -0.60 20.46
C ALA A 71 -8.09 0.18 19.14
N LEU A 72 -9.18 0.92 18.89
CA LEU A 72 -9.40 1.65 17.65
C LEU A 72 -9.87 3.07 17.97
N ILE A 73 -9.18 4.07 17.42
CA ILE A 73 -9.61 5.46 17.43
C ILE A 73 -10.05 5.82 16.02
N TYR A 74 -11.33 6.16 15.86
CA TYR A 74 -11.88 6.72 14.64
C TYR A 74 -11.86 8.25 14.73
N ASP A 75 -11.27 8.89 13.74
CA ASP A 75 -11.18 10.35 13.63
C ASP A 75 -11.59 10.77 12.20
N SER A 76 -12.75 11.43 12.09
CA SER A 76 -13.32 11.86 10.81
C SER A 76 -13.57 13.37 10.81
N PRO A 77 -12.64 14.18 10.31
CA PRO A 77 -12.86 15.61 10.13
C PRO A 77 -13.92 15.92 9.05
N VAL A 78 -14.22 14.97 8.16
CA VAL A 78 -15.23 15.17 7.11
C VAL A 78 -16.65 14.98 7.60
N THR A 79 -16.85 14.33 8.75
CA THR A 79 -18.15 14.18 9.43
C THR A 79 -18.19 14.84 10.80
N ASP A 80 -17.08 15.45 11.23
CA ASP A 80 -16.90 16.01 12.58
C ASP A 80 -17.19 14.97 13.68
N GLN A 81 -16.69 13.74 13.48
CA GLN A 81 -16.89 12.64 14.42
C GLN A 81 -15.56 12.10 14.92
N LYS A 82 -15.52 11.78 16.22
CA LYS A 82 -14.45 11.05 16.86
C LYS A 82 -15.05 9.99 17.76
N GLN A 83 -14.53 8.77 17.67
CA GLN A 83 -14.98 7.67 18.49
C GLN A 83 -13.78 6.79 18.88
N THR A 84 -13.77 6.33 20.13
CA THR A 84 -12.75 5.37 20.60
C THR A 84 -13.45 4.10 21.01
N PHE A 85 -13.01 2.99 20.45
CA PHE A 85 -13.42 1.65 20.85
C PHE A 85 -12.34 1.04 21.74
N THR A 86 -12.73 0.53 22.89
CA THR A 86 -11.87 -0.36 23.68
C THR A 86 -11.80 -1.74 23.03
N TYR A 87 -10.85 -2.59 23.50
CA TYR A 87 -10.78 -3.97 23.01
C TYR A 87 -12.08 -4.74 23.30
N ASP A 88 -12.71 -4.55 24.47
CA ASP A 88 -14.02 -5.13 24.78
C ASP A 88 -15.10 -4.69 23.81
N GLN A 89 -15.20 -3.39 23.54
CA GLN A 89 -16.23 -2.84 22.65
C GLN A 89 -16.02 -3.28 21.18
N LEU A 90 -14.76 -3.30 20.72
CA LEU A 90 -14.46 -3.75 19.36
C LEU A 90 -14.71 -5.25 19.21
N LEU A 91 -14.38 -6.05 20.24
CA LEU A 91 -14.68 -7.49 20.28
C LEU A 91 -16.19 -7.75 20.22
N GLU A 92 -16.98 -7.05 21.05
CA GLU A 92 -18.44 -7.18 21.08
C GLU A 92 -19.06 -6.92 19.70
N GLN A 93 -18.74 -5.77 19.08
CA GLN A 93 -19.25 -5.43 17.75
C GLN A 93 -18.81 -6.43 16.67
N THR A 94 -17.55 -6.87 16.74
CA THR A 94 -17.01 -7.85 15.80
C THR A 94 -17.68 -9.21 15.95
N ALA A 95 -17.90 -9.68 17.19
CA ALA A 95 -18.56 -10.96 17.46
C ALA A 95 -20.03 -10.96 17.02
N LEU A 96 -20.74 -9.83 17.21
CA LEU A 96 -22.12 -9.67 16.73
C LEU A 96 -22.19 -9.69 15.21
N PHE A 97 -21.33 -8.93 14.51
CA PHE A 97 -21.31 -8.93 13.05
C PHE A 97 -20.87 -10.29 12.48
N ALA A 98 -19.98 -11.00 13.17
CA ALA A 98 -19.61 -12.38 12.81
C ALA A 98 -20.82 -13.32 12.88
N GLY A 99 -21.64 -13.19 13.92
CA GLY A 99 -22.92 -13.92 14.05
C GLY A 99 -23.89 -13.60 12.91
N ALA A 100 -24.05 -12.31 12.59
CA ALA A 100 -24.86 -11.87 11.46
C ALA A 100 -24.40 -12.49 10.13
N LEU A 101 -23.09 -12.56 9.88
CA LEU A 101 -22.54 -13.23 8.69
C LEU A 101 -22.86 -14.73 8.67
N VAL A 102 -22.79 -15.41 9.82
CA VAL A 102 -23.15 -16.84 9.94
C VAL A 102 -24.64 -17.04 9.68
N ASP A 103 -25.52 -16.17 10.18
CA ASP A 103 -26.96 -16.23 9.92
C ASP A 103 -27.30 -16.04 8.43
N LEU A 104 -26.48 -15.26 7.70
CA LEU A 104 -26.52 -15.14 6.24
C LEU A 104 -25.86 -16.33 5.51
N GLY A 105 -25.46 -17.35 6.27
CA GLY A 105 -24.88 -18.58 5.76
C GLY A 105 -23.40 -18.45 5.36
N VAL A 106 -22.68 -17.40 5.76
CA VAL A 106 -21.23 -17.26 5.54
C VAL A 106 -20.49 -18.17 6.51
N GLY A 107 -19.53 -18.95 6.00
CA GLY A 107 -18.70 -19.83 6.79
C GLY A 107 -17.26 -19.89 6.29
N LYS A 108 -16.48 -20.81 6.86
CA LYS A 108 -15.07 -21.01 6.48
C LYS A 108 -14.90 -21.19 4.97
N GLY A 109 -14.02 -20.39 4.38
CA GLY A 109 -13.69 -20.44 2.97
C GLY A 109 -14.66 -19.69 2.04
N ASP A 110 -15.81 -19.22 2.53
CA ASP A 110 -16.67 -18.32 1.77
C ASP A 110 -16.00 -16.94 1.61
N ARG A 111 -16.31 -16.24 0.51
CA ARG A 111 -15.76 -14.89 0.28
C ARG A 111 -16.79 -13.83 0.63
N VAL A 112 -16.28 -12.75 1.22
CA VAL A 112 -17.03 -11.53 1.52
C VAL A 112 -16.28 -10.35 0.91
N ILE A 113 -16.95 -9.58 0.06
CA ILE A 113 -16.39 -8.31 -0.43
C ILE A 113 -16.78 -7.19 0.55
N ILE A 114 -15.81 -6.33 0.88
CA ILE A 114 -16.00 -5.15 1.71
C ILE A 114 -15.72 -3.92 0.84
N TYR A 115 -16.78 -3.20 0.46
CA TYR A 115 -16.74 -1.98 -0.35
C TYR A 115 -17.23 -0.81 0.47
N MET A 116 -16.36 -0.33 1.38
CA MET A 116 -16.71 0.65 2.41
C MET A 116 -15.74 1.83 2.44
N PRO A 117 -16.17 2.99 2.95
CA PRO A 117 -15.27 4.08 3.28
C PRO A 117 -14.44 3.75 4.54
N MET A 118 -13.60 4.70 4.96
CA MET A 118 -12.76 4.59 6.16
C MET A 118 -13.57 4.79 7.44
N VAL A 119 -14.42 3.81 7.76
CA VAL A 119 -15.30 3.81 8.96
C VAL A 119 -15.03 2.57 9.83
N PRO A 120 -15.34 2.61 11.13
CA PRO A 120 -15.10 1.48 12.05
C PRO A 120 -15.71 0.17 11.58
N GLU A 121 -16.86 0.21 10.93
CA GLU A 121 -17.59 -0.94 10.42
C GLU A 121 -16.80 -1.70 9.33
N ALA A 122 -15.91 -1.02 8.60
CA ALA A 122 -15.01 -1.69 7.66
C ALA A 122 -14.00 -2.57 8.41
N VAL A 123 -13.45 -2.09 9.51
CA VAL A 123 -12.53 -2.84 10.38
C VAL A 123 -13.27 -4.01 11.05
N ILE A 124 -14.47 -3.76 11.57
CA ILE A 124 -15.34 -4.79 12.17
C ILE A 124 -15.65 -5.89 11.15
N ALA A 125 -15.99 -5.53 9.92
CA ALA A 125 -16.28 -6.50 8.86
C ALA A 125 -15.06 -7.37 8.51
N MET A 126 -13.84 -6.78 8.43
CA MET A 126 -12.60 -7.53 8.19
C MET A 126 -12.34 -8.54 9.31
N LEU A 127 -12.44 -8.10 10.56
CA LEU A 127 -12.21 -8.94 11.74
C LEU A 127 -13.30 -10.02 11.89
N ALA A 128 -14.56 -9.70 11.60
CA ALA A 128 -15.66 -10.65 11.64
C ALA A 128 -15.50 -11.76 10.60
N CYS A 129 -15.05 -11.43 9.38
CA CYS A 129 -14.69 -12.44 8.37
C CYS A 129 -13.57 -13.36 8.88
N ALA A 130 -12.51 -12.80 9.44
CA ALA A 130 -11.41 -13.58 10.03
C ALA A 130 -11.92 -14.50 11.17
N ARG A 131 -12.87 -14.02 11.99
CA ARG A 131 -13.46 -14.74 13.12
C ARG A 131 -14.15 -16.04 12.70
N VAL A 132 -14.91 -15.98 11.61
CA VAL A 132 -15.66 -17.13 11.07
C VAL A 132 -14.92 -17.89 9.96
N GLY A 133 -13.66 -17.50 9.67
CA GLY A 133 -12.84 -18.13 8.64
C GLY A 133 -13.30 -17.84 7.20
N ALA A 134 -14.10 -16.81 7.01
CA ALA A 134 -14.41 -16.28 5.69
C ALA A 134 -13.22 -15.50 5.12
N ILE A 135 -13.05 -15.54 3.81
CA ILE A 135 -11.99 -14.87 3.09
C ILE A 135 -12.51 -13.50 2.66
N HIS A 136 -12.04 -12.42 3.29
CA HIS A 136 -12.48 -11.10 2.88
C HIS A 136 -11.67 -10.55 1.69
N SER A 137 -12.31 -9.69 0.91
CA SER A 137 -11.66 -8.91 -0.13
C SER A 137 -12.12 -7.46 -0.01
N VAL A 138 -11.25 -6.59 0.50
CA VAL A 138 -11.57 -5.17 0.61
C VAL A 138 -11.32 -4.49 -0.73
N VAL A 139 -12.34 -3.79 -1.21
CA VAL A 139 -12.28 -2.99 -2.44
C VAL A 139 -12.28 -1.53 -2.03
N PHE A 140 -11.31 -0.79 -2.55
CA PHE A 140 -11.18 0.65 -2.24
C PHE A 140 -12.49 1.38 -2.51
N GLY A 141 -12.96 2.13 -1.54
CA GLY A 141 -14.20 2.89 -1.62
C GLY A 141 -14.15 3.93 -2.74
N GLY A 142 -15.21 3.97 -3.55
CA GLY A 142 -15.28 4.86 -4.70
C GLY A 142 -14.66 4.31 -5.99
N PHE A 143 -14.22 3.03 -6.05
CA PHE A 143 -13.95 2.40 -7.34
C PHE A 143 -15.19 2.38 -8.22
N ALA A 144 -14.98 2.53 -9.55
CA ALA A 144 -16.05 2.44 -10.53
C ALA A 144 -16.73 1.06 -10.51
N ALA A 145 -18.00 1.03 -10.89
CA ALA A 145 -18.81 -0.19 -10.88
C ALA A 145 -18.16 -1.37 -11.63
N ASN A 146 -17.53 -1.12 -12.78
CA ASN A 146 -16.86 -2.16 -13.57
C ASN A 146 -15.71 -2.83 -12.79
N GLU A 147 -14.95 -2.09 -11.99
CA GLU A 147 -13.85 -2.63 -11.19
C GLU A 147 -14.37 -3.50 -10.05
N LEU A 148 -15.47 -3.10 -9.44
CA LEU A 148 -16.14 -3.91 -8.43
C LEU A 148 -16.74 -5.18 -9.06
N ALA A 149 -17.37 -5.07 -10.24
CA ALA A 149 -17.93 -6.20 -10.97
C ALA A 149 -16.89 -7.29 -11.32
N VAL A 150 -15.70 -6.87 -11.78
CA VAL A 150 -14.59 -7.82 -12.05
C VAL A 150 -14.19 -8.59 -10.80
N ARG A 151 -14.14 -7.92 -9.64
CA ARG A 151 -13.81 -8.57 -8.35
C ARG A 151 -14.93 -9.47 -7.85
N ILE A 152 -16.18 -9.08 -8.07
CA ILE A 152 -17.34 -9.94 -7.78
C ILE A 152 -17.26 -11.23 -8.60
N ASP A 153 -16.94 -11.13 -9.89
CA ASP A 153 -16.85 -12.30 -10.76
C ASP A 153 -15.66 -13.22 -10.42
N ASP A 154 -14.55 -12.66 -9.98
CA ASP A 154 -13.35 -13.43 -9.64
C ASP A 154 -13.45 -14.05 -8.24
N ALA A 155 -13.80 -13.26 -7.23
CA ALA A 155 -13.93 -13.74 -5.84
C ALA A 155 -15.22 -14.55 -5.59
N LYS A 156 -16.28 -14.30 -6.35
CA LYS A 156 -17.61 -14.94 -6.18
C LYS A 156 -18.09 -14.82 -4.73
N PRO A 157 -18.28 -13.60 -4.22
CA PRO A 157 -18.63 -13.38 -2.82
C PRO A 157 -20.04 -13.87 -2.52
N LYS A 158 -20.24 -14.39 -1.31
CA LYS A 158 -21.55 -14.75 -0.79
C LYS A 158 -22.32 -13.52 -0.30
N VAL A 159 -21.59 -12.61 0.34
CA VAL A 159 -22.09 -11.34 0.86
C VAL A 159 -21.18 -10.21 0.41
N ILE A 160 -21.76 -9.04 0.14
CA ILE A 160 -21.02 -7.77 -0.02
C ILE A 160 -21.44 -6.83 1.09
N VAL A 161 -20.46 -6.27 1.80
CA VAL A 161 -20.67 -5.25 2.83
C VAL A 161 -20.34 -3.89 2.22
N SER A 162 -21.25 -2.92 2.34
CA SER A 162 -21.07 -1.59 1.77
C SER A 162 -21.71 -0.51 2.65
N ALA A 163 -21.64 0.73 2.20
CA ALA A 163 -22.29 1.88 2.82
C ALA A 163 -23.12 2.67 1.81
N THR A 164 -24.02 3.54 2.28
CA THR A 164 -24.76 4.43 1.39
C THR A 164 -23.84 5.37 0.63
N CYS A 165 -22.76 5.86 1.28
CA CYS A 165 -21.82 6.79 0.67
C CYS A 165 -20.43 6.77 1.34
N GLY A 166 -19.42 7.26 0.61
CA GLY A 166 -18.16 7.78 1.11
C GLY A 166 -18.12 9.32 1.01
N ILE A 167 -17.11 9.92 1.64
CA ILE A 167 -16.89 11.36 1.58
C ILE A 167 -15.45 11.62 1.16
N GLU A 168 -15.26 12.40 0.09
CA GLU A 168 -13.95 12.82 -0.38
C GLU A 168 -13.87 14.36 -0.32
N PHE A 169 -13.06 14.88 0.59
CA PHE A 169 -13.04 16.28 0.99
C PHE A 169 -14.44 16.75 1.45
N THR A 170 -15.17 17.45 0.60
CA THR A 170 -16.55 17.90 0.83
C THR A 170 -17.57 17.18 -0.06
N ASN A 171 -17.11 16.31 -0.95
CA ASN A 171 -17.97 15.64 -1.92
C ASN A 171 -18.51 14.33 -1.34
N VAL A 172 -19.82 14.18 -1.32
CA VAL A 172 -20.48 12.93 -0.99
C VAL A 172 -20.53 12.05 -2.24
N ILE A 173 -19.95 10.86 -2.16
CA ILE A 173 -19.89 9.88 -3.25
C ILE A 173 -20.89 8.77 -2.92
N PRO A 174 -22.01 8.65 -3.67
CA PRO A 174 -22.98 7.58 -3.44
C PRO A 174 -22.38 6.22 -3.81
N TYR A 175 -22.25 5.30 -2.83
CA TYR A 175 -21.71 3.96 -3.09
C TYR A 175 -22.79 2.97 -3.54
N LYS A 176 -24.01 3.11 -3.02
CA LYS A 176 -25.11 2.18 -3.37
C LYS A 176 -25.39 2.10 -4.88
N PRO A 177 -25.49 3.21 -5.63
CA PRO A 177 -25.67 3.15 -7.09
C PRO A 177 -24.50 2.49 -7.82
N LEU A 178 -23.26 2.65 -7.35
CA LEU A 178 -22.08 1.99 -7.92
C LEU A 178 -22.11 0.49 -7.64
N LEU A 179 -22.51 0.09 -6.43
CA LEU A 179 -22.68 -1.30 -6.03
C LEU A 179 -23.77 -1.98 -6.87
N ASP A 180 -24.93 -1.35 -7.04
CA ASP A 180 -26.05 -1.89 -7.83
C ASP A 180 -25.63 -2.10 -9.28
N ALA A 181 -25.00 -1.12 -9.90
CA ALA A 181 -24.48 -1.23 -11.27
C ALA A 181 -23.41 -2.32 -11.39
N ALA A 182 -22.56 -2.49 -10.38
CA ALA A 182 -21.56 -3.55 -10.36
C ALA A 182 -22.22 -4.93 -10.27
N ILE A 183 -23.18 -5.10 -9.38
CA ILE A 183 -23.94 -6.35 -9.23
C ILE A 183 -24.73 -6.64 -10.51
N GLU A 184 -25.37 -5.64 -11.12
CA GLU A 184 -26.11 -5.83 -12.37
C GLU A 184 -25.20 -6.35 -13.49
N SER A 185 -24.01 -5.79 -13.65
CA SER A 185 -23.06 -6.16 -14.69
C SER A 185 -22.27 -7.43 -14.42
N ALA A 186 -22.09 -7.84 -13.16
CA ALA A 186 -21.39 -9.06 -12.79
C ALA A 186 -22.13 -10.32 -13.20
N LYS A 187 -21.41 -11.38 -13.58
CA LYS A 187 -21.97 -12.71 -13.91
C LYS A 187 -22.37 -13.47 -12.65
N ASN A 188 -21.56 -13.35 -11.61
CA ASN A 188 -21.83 -13.95 -10.30
C ASN A 188 -22.54 -12.94 -9.42
N LYS A 189 -23.65 -13.33 -8.79
CA LYS A 189 -24.40 -12.44 -7.90
C LYS A 189 -24.17 -12.84 -6.45
N PRO A 190 -23.94 -11.87 -5.53
CA PRO A 190 -23.97 -12.18 -4.10
C PRO A 190 -25.38 -12.61 -3.68
N ALA A 191 -25.49 -13.38 -2.60
CA ALA A 191 -26.79 -13.71 -2.02
C ALA A 191 -27.43 -12.50 -1.34
N HIS A 192 -26.62 -11.71 -0.63
CA HIS A 192 -27.05 -10.53 0.11
C HIS A 192 -26.00 -9.41 0.04
N THR A 193 -26.49 -8.18 0.25
CA THR A 193 -25.65 -7.02 0.52
C THR A 193 -26.03 -6.44 1.88
N VAL A 194 -25.02 -6.06 2.68
CA VAL A 194 -25.20 -5.41 3.98
C VAL A 194 -24.83 -3.95 3.84
N ILE A 195 -25.75 -3.06 4.11
CA ILE A 195 -25.61 -1.61 3.86
C ILE A 195 -25.57 -0.83 5.16
N LEU A 196 -24.43 -0.18 5.43
CA LEU A 196 -24.31 0.83 6.47
C LEU A 196 -24.95 2.12 5.99
N LYS A 197 -26.04 2.55 6.65
CA LYS A 197 -26.67 3.83 6.38
C LYS A 197 -25.87 4.97 7.00
N ARG A 198 -25.41 5.89 6.17
CA ARG A 198 -24.73 7.12 6.58
C ARG A 198 -25.66 8.31 6.36
N PRO A 199 -25.74 9.28 7.31
CA PRO A 199 -26.71 10.39 7.24
C PRO A 199 -26.44 11.36 6.08
N GLN A 200 -25.28 11.28 5.42
CA GLN A 200 -24.89 12.17 4.34
C GLN A 200 -25.52 11.81 2.98
N ALA A 201 -26.05 10.58 2.83
CA ALA A 201 -26.78 10.18 1.63
C ALA A 201 -27.83 9.11 1.93
N ASP A 202 -29.02 9.32 1.41
CA ASP A 202 -30.06 8.29 1.36
C ASP A 202 -29.81 7.31 0.21
N CYS A 203 -30.36 6.11 0.31
CA CYS A 203 -30.34 5.12 -0.77
C CYS A 203 -31.65 4.33 -0.83
N THR A 204 -31.94 3.78 -1.99
CA THR A 204 -33.02 2.82 -2.17
C THR A 204 -32.49 1.41 -1.86
N MET A 205 -33.13 0.71 -0.94
CA MET A 205 -32.83 -0.68 -0.59
C MET A 205 -33.63 -1.61 -1.50
N VAL A 206 -32.96 -2.64 -2.03
CA VAL A 206 -33.58 -3.69 -2.84
C VAL A 206 -34.12 -4.77 -1.91
N GLU A 207 -35.45 -4.94 -1.88
CA GLU A 207 -36.11 -5.92 -1.02
C GLU A 207 -35.60 -7.35 -1.28
N GLY A 208 -35.31 -8.09 -0.21
CA GLY A 208 -34.80 -9.46 -0.26
C GLY A 208 -33.30 -9.60 -0.56
N MET A 209 -32.62 -8.52 -0.94
CA MET A 209 -31.18 -8.51 -1.23
C MET A 209 -30.41 -7.62 -0.26
N ASP A 210 -30.86 -6.37 -0.06
CA ASP A 210 -30.18 -5.40 0.78
C ASP A 210 -30.67 -5.49 2.22
N LEU A 211 -29.73 -5.57 3.14
CA LEU A 211 -29.98 -5.67 4.58
C LEU A 211 -29.33 -4.47 5.28
N ASP A 212 -30.03 -3.91 6.24
CA ASP A 212 -29.49 -2.82 7.04
C ASP A 212 -28.48 -3.33 8.05
N TRP A 213 -27.32 -2.67 8.14
CA TRP A 213 -26.26 -3.04 9.07
C TRP A 213 -26.72 -3.06 10.53
N GLN A 214 -27.43 -2.03 10.97
CA GLN A 214 -27.86 -1.92 12.38
C GLN A 214 -28.97 -2.93 12.70
N GLU A 215 -29.94 -3.09 11.80
CA GLU A 215 -31.01 -4.06 11.99
C GLU A 215 -30.49 -5.50 12.06
N LEU A 216 -29.42 -5.81 11.31
CA LEU A 216 -28.73 -7.11 11.39
C LEU A 216 -28.05 -7.30 12.75
N LEU A 217 -27.33 -6.30 13.22
CA LEU A 217 -26.65 -6.38 14.53
C LEU A 217 -27.64 -6.52 15.68
N ASP A 218 -28.78 -5.82 15.64
CA ASP A 218 -29.82 -5.87 16.67
C ASP A 218 -30.45 -7.26 16.81
N GLN A 219 -30.38 -8.09 15.75
CA GLN A 219 -30.94 -9.43 15.70
C GLN A 219 -29.88 -10.53 15.88
N ALA A 220 -28.59 -10.19 15.72
CA ALA A 220 -27.51 -11.14 15.75
C ALA A 220 -27.17 -11.62 17.17
N SER A 221 -26.67 -12.83 17.27
CA SER A 221 -26.00 -13.33 18.45
C SER A 221 -24.48 -13.36 18.22
N PRO A 222 -23.66 -13.03 19.23
CA PRO A 222 -22.21 -13.06 19.07
C PRO A 222 -21.71 -14.46 18.72
N HIS A 223 -20.76 -14.52 17.78
CA HIS A 223 -20.14 -15.78 17.36
C HIS A 223 -18.68 -15.86 17.85
N GLU A 224 -18.28 -17.05 18.30
CA GLU A 224 -16.91 -17.32 18.75
C GLU A 224 -15.92 -17.46 17.59
N CYS A 225 -14.61 -17.30 17.86
CA CYS A 225 -13.56 -17.59 16.89
C CYS A 225 -13.49 -19.08 16.57
N ILE A 226 -13.53 -19.45 15.30
CA ILE A 226 -13.30 -20.84 14.90
C ILE A 226 -11.81 -21.13 14.70
N PRO A 227 -11.33 -22.35 15.04
CA PRO A 227 -9.97 -22.76 14.70
C PRO A 227 -9.76 -22.83 13.18
N LEU A 228 -8.71 -22.17 12.69
CA LEU A 228 -8.30 -22.17 11.29
C LEU A 228 -6.91 -22.77 11.16
N GLN A 229 -6.62 -23.44 10.03
CA GLN A 229 -5.23 -23.82 9.73
C GLN A 229 -4.38 -22.59 9.47
N ALA A 230 -3.12 -22.61 9.86
CA ALA A 230 -2.19 -21.52 9.58
C ALA A 230 -2.11 -21.18 8.08
N THR A 231 -2.27 -22.17 7.23
CA THR A 231 -2.23 -22.06 5.77
C THR A 231 -3.57 -21.72 5.12
N ASP A 232 -4.68 -21.64 5.89
CA ASP A 232 -5.96 -21.19 5.35
C ASP A 232 -5.87 -19.71 4.90
N PRO A 233 -6.47 -19.34 3.76
CA PRO A 233 -6.52 -17.96 3.32
C PRO A 233 -7.28 -17.06 4.30
N LEU A 234 -6.73 -15.89 4.59
CA LEU A 234 -7.34 -14.81 5.38
C LEU A 234 -8.06 -13.82 4.47
N TYR A 235 -7.37 -13.37 3.42
CA TYR A 235 -7.92 -12.41 2.48
C TYR A 235 -7.36 -12.53 1.07
N ILE A 236 -8.07 -11.90 0.13
CA ILE A 236 -7.66 -11.68 -1.25
C ILE A 236 -7.57 -10.16 -1.48
N LEU A 237 -6.39 -9.65 -1.82
CA LEU A 237 -6.22 -8.25 -2.17
C LEU A 237 -5.88 -8.11 -3.66
N TYR A 238 -6.75 -7.42 -4.41
CA TYR A 238 -6.56 -7.25 -5.84
C TYR A 238 -5.64 -6.09 -6.17
N THR A 239 -4.63 -6.36 -6.99
CA THR A 239 -3.73 -5.34 -7.54
C THR A 239 -3.91 -5.22 -9.05
N SER A 240 -3.59 -4.04 -9.61
CA SER A 240 -3.57 -3.84 -11.05
C SER A 240 -2.44 -4.66 -11.68
N GLY A 241 -2.79 -5.57 -12.58
CA GLY A 241 -1.80 -6.34 -13.35
C GLY A 241 -1.25 -5.53 -14.53
N THR A 242 0.01 -5.73 -14.88
CA THR A 242 0.64 -5.15 -16.09
C THR A 242 -0.07 -5.58 -17.39
N THR A 243 -0.77 -6.71 -17.36
CA THR A 243 -1.51 -7.29 -18.50
C THR A 243 -2.99 -6.87 -18.56
N GLY A 244 -3.44 -5.95 -17.70
CA GLY A 244 -4.83 -5.46 -17.68
C GLY A 244 -5.79 -6.25 -16.77
N LYS A 245 -5.57 -7.56 -16.53
CA LYS A 245 -6.36 -8.34 -15.56
C LYS A 245 -5.80 -8.16 -14.16
N SER A 246 -6.63 -7.83 -13.18
CA SER A 246 -6.24 -7.74 -11.76
C SER A 246 -5.68 -9.07 -11.24
N LYS A 247 -4.72 -8.99 -10.31
CA LYS A 247 -4.15 -10.16 -9.61
C LYS A 247 -4.72 -10.22 -8.20
N GLY A 248 -5.32 -11.33 -7.81
CA GLY A 248 -5.78 -11.56 -6.44
C GLY A 248 -4.63 -12.10 -5.58
N ILE A 249 -4.01 -11.23 -4.80
CA ILE A 249 -2.95 -11.62 -3.86
C ILE A 249 -3.59 -12.34 -2.67
N VAL A 250 -3.23 -13.59 -2.46
CA VAL A 250 -3.70 -14.37 -1.31
C VAL A 250 -2.80 -14.10 -0.11
N ARG A 251 -3.38 -14.08 1.07
CA ARG A 251 -2.66 -14.03 2.35
C ARG A 251 -3.18 -15.12 3.28
N ASP A 252 -2.28 -15.88 3.90
CA ASP A 252 -2.63 -16.89 4.88
C ASP A 252 -2.76 -16.32 6.31
N ASN A 253 -3.37 -17.09 7.21
CA ASN A 253 -3.56 -16.67 8.60
C ASN A 253 -2.26 -16.71 9.42
N GLY A 254 -1.56 -17.84 9.43
CA GLY A 254 -0.45 -18.06 10.34
C GLY A 254 0.80 -17.28 9.97
N GLY A 255 1.20 -17.34 8.69
CA GLY A 255 2.36 -16.60 8.20
C GLY A 255 2.21 -15.11 8.39
N HIS A 256 1.01 -14.60 8.10
CA HIS A 256 0.68 -13.19 8.26
C HIS A 256 0.74 -12.73 9.73
N ALA A 257 0.11 -13.49 10.65
CA ALA A 257 0.08 -13.11 12.06
C ALA A 257 1.50 -13.07 12.69
N VAL A 258 2.32 -14.10 12.41
CA VAL A 258 3.70 -14.16 12.94
C VAL A 258 4.56 -13.03 12.40
N ALA A 259 4.51 -12.80 11.08
CA ALA A 259 5.31 -11.75 10.44
C ALA A 259 4.91 -10.35 10.90
N LEU A 260 3.61 -10.08 11.03
CA LEU A 260 3.14 -8.77 11.47
C LEU A 260 3.49 -8.50 12.94
N ASN A 261 3.31 -9.48 13.84
CA ASN A 261 3.74 -9.30 15.24
C ASN A 261 5.25 -9.03 15.33
N TYR A 262 6.06 -9.76 14.55
CA TYR A 262 7.50 -9.54 14.46
C TYR A 262 7.82 -8.13 13.95
N SER A 263 7.15 -7.67 12.89
CA SER A 263 7.41 -6.35 12.30
C SER A 263 7.10 -5.19 13.24
N MET A 264 6.03 -5.29 14.03
CA MET A 264 5.66 -4.26 15.01
C MET A 264 6.72 -4.14 16.13
N GLU A 265 7.29 -5.27 16.55
CA GLU A 265 8.38 -5.29 17.53
C GLU A 265 9.71 -4.81 16.93
N ALA A 266 10.13 -5.44 15.83
CA ALA A 266 11.49 -5.27 15.31
C ALA A 266 11.67 -3.99 14.48
N ILE A 267 10.67 -3.59 13.69
CA ILE A 267 10.76 -2.45 12.76
C ILE A 267 10.27 -1.18 13.44
N TYR A 268 9.04 -1.20 13.99
CA TYR A 268 8.36 0.01 14.45
C TYR A 268 8.57 0.31 15.94
N ASP A 269 9.16 -0.59 16.70
CA ASP A 269 9.41 -0.47 18.16
C ASP A 269 8.17 -0.11 18.96
N VAL A 270 7.03 -0.73 18.65
CA VAL A 270 5.79 -0.49 19.35
C VAL A 270 5.39 -1.67 20.23
N ASN A 271 4.83 -1.33 21.38
CA ASN A 271 4.44 -2.26 22.42
C ASN A 271 2.94 -2.17 22.70
N PRO A 272 2.36 -3.19 23.35
CA PRO A 272 0.97 -3.13 23.77
C PRO A 272 0.65 -1.85 24.55
N GLY A 273 -0.39 -1.13 24.12
CA GLY A 273 -0.81 0.15 24.69
C GLY A 273 -0.27 1.38 23.96
N ASP A 274 0.80 1.25 23.17
CA ASP A 274 1.27 2.34 22.33
C ASP A 274 0.25 2.68 21.23
N VAL A 275 0.18 3.96 20.85
CA VAL A 275 -0.65 4.40 19.73
C VAL A 275 0.16 4.39 18.44
N TYR A 276 -0.27 3.59 17.49
CA TYR A 276 0.30 3.47 16.17
C TYR A 276 -0.68 4.01 15.12
N TRP A 277 -0.21 4.79 14.17
CA TRP A 277 -1.05 5.31 13.10
C TRP A 277 -0.42 5.10 11.74
N ALA A 278 -1.09 4.33 10.89
CA ALA A 278 -0.82 4.27 9.46
C ALA A 278 -1.88 5.09 8.71
N ALA A 279 -1.49 6.25 8.18
CA ALA A 279 -2.36 7.12 7.40
C ALA A 279 -2.45 6.61 5.95
N SER A 280 -3.32 5.63 5.76
CA SER A 280 -3.61 4.98 4.48
C SER A 280 -5.10 4.59 4.45
N ASP A 281 -5.49 3.72 3.53
CA ASP A 281 -6.85 3.24 3.37
C ASP A 281 -6.91 1.72 3.55
N VAL A 282 -7.98 1.20 4.16
CA VAL A 282 -8.19 -0.24 4.38
C VAL A 282 -8.26 -1.04 3.09
N GLY A 283 -8.57 -0.40 1.97
CA GLY A 283 -8.55 -1.01 0.63
C GLY A 283 -7.16 -1.31 0.06
N TRP A 284 -6.09 -0.89 0.74
CA TRP A 284 -4.70 -1.15 0.34
C TRP A 284 -3.99 -2.09 1.31
N ILE A 285 -2.83 -2.61 0.88
CA ILE A 285 -2.04 -3.51 1.74
C ILE A 285 -1.62 -2.86 3.06
N VAL A 286 -1.30 -1.55 3.05
CA VAL A 286 -0.99 -0.80 4.28
C VAL A 286 -2.15 -0.84 5.25
N GLY A 287 -3.38 -0.70 4.75
CA GLY A 287 -4.57 -0.76 5.59
C GLY A 287 -4.78 -2.13 6.21
N HIS A 288 -4.66 -3.20 5.43
CA HIS A 288 -4.75 -4.57 5.95
C HIS A 288 -3.68 -4.83 7.02
N SER A 289 -2.41 -4.64 6.65
CA SER A 289 -1.29 -4.98 7.53
C SER A 289 -1.18 -4.01 8.72
N TYR A 290 -1.24 -2.69 8.51
CA TYR A 290 -0.80 -1.70 9.48
C TYR A 290 -1.87 -0.71 9.98
N ILE A 291 -3.12 -0.77 9.46
CA ILE A 291 -4.26 -0.14 10.15
C ILE A 291 -4.98 -1.19 11.00
N VAL A 292 -5.22 -2.40 10.45
CA VAL A 292 -6.07 -3.41 11.11
C VAL A 292 -5.24 -4.46 11.84
N TYR A 293 -4.54 -5.34 11.13
CA TYR A 293 -4.04 -6.57 11.74
C TYR A 293 -2.81 -6.38 12.63
N ALA A 294 -1.74 -5.76 12.17
CA ALA A 294 -0.49 -5.67 12.92
C ALA A 294 -0.64 -4.93 14.26
N PRO A 295 -1.21 -3.72 14.32
CA PRO A 295 -1.36 -3.02 15.58
C PRO A 295 -2.28 -3.76 16.56
N LEU A 296 -3.39 -4.34 16.09
CA LEU A 296 -4.32 -5.06 16.95
C LEU A 296 -3.73 -6.38 17.44
N ILE A 297 -3.04 -7.17 16.61
CA ILE A 297 -2.33 -8.38 17.04
C ILE A 297 -1.27 -8.04 18.10
N ARG A 298 -0.55 -6.94 17.93
CA ARG A 298 0.46 -6.48 18.88
C ARG A 298 -0.14 -5.94 20.19
N GLY A 299 -1.43 -5.64 20.25
CA GLY A 299 -2.10 -5.04 21.41
C GLY A 299 -1.91 -3.53 21.49
N CYS A 300 -1.64 -2.88 20.38
CA CYS A 300 -1.56 -1.42 20.25
C CYS A 300 -2.94 -0.79 20.09
N THR A 301 -3.00 0.53 20.20
CA THR A 301 -4.15 1.33 19.73
C THR A 301 -3.87 1.76 18.30
N THR A 302 -4.78 1.50 17.38
CA THR A 302 -4.69 1.95 15.98
C THR A 302 -5.60 3.14 15.71
N VAL A 303 -5.19 4.03 14.79
CA VAL A 303 -6.00 5.19 14.38
C VAL A 303 -6.55 4.94 12.98
N LEU A 304 -7.86 5.06 12.83
CA LEU A 304 -8.60 5.03 11.58
C LEU A 304 -9.03 6.47 11.23
N PHE A 305 -8.39 7.05 10.24
CA PHE A 305 -8.58 8.43 9.85
C PHE A 305 -9.42 8.54 8.57
N GLU A 306 -10.61 9.11 8.65
CA GLU A 306 -11.43 9.42 7.48
C GLU A 306 -11.20 10.86 7.03
N GLY A 307 -10.08 11.10 6.38
CA GLY A 307 -9.65 12.42 5.90
C GLY A 307 -8.50 12.33 4.92
N LYS A 308 -7.98 13.48 4.55
CA LYS A 308 -6.82 13.63 3.67
C LYS A 308 -5.73 14.46 4.39
N PRO A 309 -4.46 14.42 3.95
CA PRO A 309 -3.39 15.18 4.59
C PRO A 309 -3.56 16.70 4.47
N VAL A 310 -4.39 17.16 3.53
CA VAL A 310 -4.72 18.58 3.28
C VAL A 310 -6.21 18.74 3.05
N ARG A 311 -6.73 19.95 3.25
CA ARG A 311 -8.14 20.33 3.03
C ARG A 311 -9.19 19.52 3.83
N THR A 312 -8.74 18.85 4.91
CA THR A 312 -9.64 18.15 5.84
C THR A 312 -9.23 18.38 7.30
N PRO A 313 -9.37 19.59 7.84
CA PRO A 313 -9.81 20.82 7.16
C PRO A 313 -8.67 21.57 6.45
N ASP A 314 -7.40 21.37 6.83
CA ASP A 314 -6.22 22.13 6.43
C ASP A 314 -4.93 21.26 6.45
N PRO A 315 -3.75 21.78 6.09
CA PRO A 315 -2.49 21.02 6.12
C PRO A 315 -2.01 20.64 7.53
N GLY A 316 -2.68 21.13 8.58
CA GLY A 316 -2.42 20.76 9.98
C GLY A 316 -3.05 19.44 10.41
N ALA A 317 -3.92 18.84 9.58
CA ALA A 317 -4.73 17.68 9.95
C ALA A 317 -3.89 16.51 10.52
N PHE A 318 -2.77 16.16 9.88
CA PHE A 318 -1.91 15.07 10.35
C PHE A 318 -1.20 15.41 11.66
N TRP A 319 -0.71 16.64 11.80
CA TRP A 319 -0.07 17.10 13.03
C TRP A 319 -1.06 17.09 14.21
N ARG A 320 -2.31 17.51 13.97
CA ARG A 320 -3.38 17.44 14.95
C ARG A 320 -3.64 16.00 15.43
N VAL A 321 -3.81 15.06 14.50
CA VAL A 321 -4.09 13.66 14.84
C VAL A 321 -2.94 13.04 15.64
N MET A 322 -1.69 13.28 15.22
CA MET A 322 -0.52 12.79 15.95
C MET A 322 -0.46 13.32 17.37
N SER A 323 -0.71 14.63 17.56
CA SER A 323 -0.70 15.28 18.87
C SER A 323 -1.86 14.82 19.75
N GLU A 324 -3.09 14.90 19.23
CA GLU A 324 -4.34 14.66 19.98
C GLU A 324 -4.44 13.22 20.47
N HIS A 325 -4.06 12.26 19.59
CA HIS A 325 -4.12 10.84 19.90
C HIS A 325 -2.80 10.28 20.45
N LYS A 326 -1.79 11.14 20.68
CA LYS A 326 -0.50 10.74 21.28
C LYS A 326 0.18 9.63 20.49
N VAL A 327 0.24 9.78 19.17
CA VAL A 327 0.84 8.80 18.26
C VAL A 327 2.33 8.66 18.56
N LYS A 328 2.78 7.44 18.84
CA LYS A 328 4.19 7.10 19.07
C LYS A 328 4.92 6.87 17.76
N SER A 329 4.33 6.08 16.85
CA SER A 329 4.92 5.77 15.54
C SER A 329 3.91 6.06 14.45
N PHE A 330 4.32 6.83 13.44
CA PHE A 330 3.49 7.27 12.33
C PHE A 330 4.01 6.69 11.02
N PHE A 331 3.09 6.21 10.18
CA PHE A 331 3.41 5.69 8.85
C PHE A 331 2.50 6.28 7.78
N THR A 332 3.08 6.77 6.67
CA THR A 332 2.33 7.26 5.51
C THR A 332 3.15 7.15 4.21
N ALA A 333 2.63 7.66 3.10
CA ALA A 333 3.36 7.77 1.85
C ALA A 333 4.05 9.15 1.71
N PRO A 334 5.20 9.26 1.01
CA PRO A 334 5.86 10.54 0.73
C PRO A 334 4.95 11.58 0.08
N THR A 335 4.02 11.15 -0.79
CA THR A 335 2.99 12.01 -1.41
C THR A 335 2.15 12.79 -0.40
N ALA A 336 1.86 12.22 0.77
CA ALA A 336 1.09 12.92 1.80
C ALA A 336 1.86 14.15 2.31
N PHE A 337 3.14 13.97 2.62
CA PHE A 337 3.98 15.07 3.08
C PHE A 337 4.32 16.08 1.98
N ARG A 338 4.47 15.62 0.73
CA ARG A 338 4.60 16.56 -0.40
C ARG A 338 3.36 17.45 -0.56
N ALA A 339 2.16 16.90 -0.36
CA ALA A 339 0.93 17.67 -0.37
C ALA A 339 0.89 18.69 0.79
N ILE A 340 1.27 18.29 2.01
CA ILE A 340 1.37 19.19 3.16
C ILE A 340 2.41 20.28 2.90
N LYS A 341 3.63 19.91 2.48
CA LYS A 341 4.71 20.85 2.16
C LYS A 341 4.32 21.86 1.08
N LYS A 342 3.53 21.45 0.09
CA LYS A 342 3.03 22.33 -0.96
C LYS A 342 2.14 23.44 -0.40
N GLU A 343 1.22 23.11 0.52
CA GLU A 343 0.30 24.07 1.12
C GLU A 343 0.90 24.81 2.33
N ASP A 344 1.83 24.18 3.06
CA ASP A 344 2.54 24.75 4.21
C ASP A 344 4.06 24.53 4.11
N PRO A 345 4.76 25.25 3.20
CA PRO A 345 6.21 25.05 2.97
C PRO A 345 7.08 25.32 4.20
N ARG A 346 6.61 26.14 5.12
CA ARG A 346 7.35 26.52 6.34
C ARG A 346 7.01 25.67 7.55
N GLY A 347 5.99 24.81 7.47
CA GLY A 347 5.54 23.97 8.58
C GLY A 347 4.84 24.74 9.71
N ASN A 348 4.24 25.90 9.39
CA ASN A 348 3.60 26.76 10.41
C ASN A 348 2.46 26.05 11.16
N TYR A 349 1.72 25.18 10.49
CA TYR A 349 0.65 24.42 11.14
C TYR A 349 1.18 23.42 12.17
N LYS A 350 2.35 22.83 11.93
CA LYS A 350 2.99 21.86 12.85
C LYS A 350 3.28 22.50 14.21
N ASP A 351 3.65 23.77 14.24
CA ASP A 351 4.03 24.47 15.48
C ASP A 351 2.87 24.68 16.46
N ALA A 352 1.63 24.48 16.00
CA ALA A 352 0.44 24.53 16.85
C ALA A 352 0.22 23.24 17.66
N TYR A 353 1.00 22.18 17.41
CA TYR A 353 0.75 20.84 17.97
C TYR A 353 1.98 20.29 18.70
N ASP A 354 1.73 19.67 19.85
CA ASP A 354 2.76 18.96 20.62
C ASP A 354 3.01 17.56 20.03
N LEU A 355 4.19 17.37 19.45
CA LEU A 355 4.63 16.09 18.87
C LEU A 355 5.72 15.41 19.73
N SER A 356 5.84 15.77 21.00
CA SER A 356 6.90 15.24 21.89
C SER A 356 6.82 13.72 22.12
N LEU A 357 5.66 13.11 21.89
CA LEU A 357 5.46 11.66 21.99
C LEU A 357 5.69 10.90 20.68
N LEU A 358 5.89 11.61 19.56
CA LEU A 358 6.19 11.00 18.27
C LEU A 358 7.66 10.56 18.25
N GLU A 359 7.89 9.25 18.25
CA GLU A 359 9.24 8.66 18.29
C GLU A 359 9.76 8.27 16.90
N SER A 360 8.88 8.10 15.91
CA SER A 360 9.29 7.73 14.55
C SER A 360 8.26 8.08 13.49
N VAL A 361 8.76 8.36 12.27
CA VAL A 361 7.96 8.51 11.05
C VAL A 361 8.49 7.55 9.99
N PHE A 362 7.62 6.66 9.51
CA PHE A 362 7.93 5.73 8.42
C PHE A 362 7.23 6.15 7.13
N LEU A 363 7.93 6.00 6.01
CA LEU A 363 7.42 6.33 4.69
C LEU A 363 7.60 5.16 3.74
N ALA A 364 6.60 4.89 2.89
CA ALA A 364 6.67 3.86 1.85
C ALA A 364 5.70 4.11 0.70
N GLY A 365 5.79 3.26 -0.32
CA GLY A 365 4.90 3.28 -1.49
C GLY A 365 5.52 3.92 -2.72
N GLU A 366 6.45 4.82 -2.52
CA GLU A 366 7.33 5.44 -3.51
C GLU A 366 8.62 5.88 -2.83
N ARG A 367 9.65 6.16 -3.61
CA ARG A 367 10.94 6.65 -3.07
C ARG A 367 10.74 7.98 -2.35
N LEU A 368 11.31 8.10 -1.16
CA LEU A 368 11.39 9.36 -0.44
C LEU A 368 12.45 10.25 -1.08
N ASP A 369 12.02 11.36 -1.67
CA ASP A 369 12.91 12.31 -2.31
C ASP A 369 13.69 13.17 -1.28
N PRO A 370 14.96 13.54 -1.56
CA PRO A 370 15.78 14.30 -0.64
C PRO A 370 15.13 15.61 -0.16
N PRO A 371 14.51 16.44 -1.01
CA PRO A 371 13.88 17.68 -0.55
C PRO A 371 12.73 17.47 0.45
N THR A 372 11.97 16.37 0.34
CA THR A 372 10.91 16.03 1.30
C THR A 372 11.52 15.50 2.59
N TYR A 373 12.56 14.66 2.50
CA TYR A 373 13.30 14.16 3.65
C TYR A 373 13.90 15.31 4.48
N GLU A 374 14.65 16.23 3.84
CA GLU A 374 15.26 17.39 4.50
C GLU A 374 14.23 18.29 5.17
N TRP A 375 13.09 18.51 4.50
CA TRP A 375 12.00 19.30 5.07
C TRP A 375 11.42 18.66 6.34
N LEU A 376 11.19 17.34 6.33
CA LEU A 376 10.70 16.63 7.50
C LEU A 376 11.69 16.60 8.65
N THR A 377 12.95 16.28 8.39
CA THR A 377 14.02 16.22 9.41
C THR A 377 14.37 17.58 9.97
N GLY A 378 14.13 18.66 9.22
CA GLY A 378 14.24 20.03 9.73
C GLY A 378 13.15 20.44 10.72
N MET A 379 12.03 19.70 10.77
CA MET A 379 10.89 20.02 11.64
C MET A 379 10.65 18.99 12.76
N LEU A 380 11.03 17.75 12.54
CA LEU A 380 10.77 16.65 13.47
C LEU A 380 12.04 16.28 14.25
N ALA A 381 11.86 16.01 15.54
CA ALA A 381 12.96 15.56 16.40
C ALA A 381 13.21 14.05 16.33
N CYS A 382 12.29 13.29 15.72
CA CYS A 382 12.38 11.84 15.59
C CYS A 382 12.93 11.41 14.23
N PRO A 383 13.44 10.16 14.11
CA PRO A 383 13.87 9.60 12.83
C PRO A 383 12.76 9.57 11.79
N VAL A 384 13.10 9.96 10.54
CA VAL A 384 12.27 9.83 9.35
C VAL A 384 12.87 8.71 8.51
N ILE A 385 12.13 7.62 8.33
CA ILE A 385 12.64 6.36 7.79
C ILE A 385 11.90 6.02 6.52
N ASP A 386 12.63 5.90 5.41
CA ASP A 386 12.13 5.26 4.19
C ASP A 386 12.23 3.73 4.35
N HIS A 387 11.18 3.02 3.98
CA HIS A 387 11.19 1.57 3.97
C HIS A 387 10.45 1.04 2.74
N TRP A 388 10.89 -0.11 2.24
CA TRP A 388 10.41 -0.64 0.97
C TRP A 388 9.75 -2.00 1.12
N TRP A 389 8.59 -2.16 0.51
CA TRP A 389 7.82 -3.38 0.43
C TRP A 389 6.77 -3.34 -0.70
N GLN A 390 6.05 -4.42 -0.85
CA GLN A 390 5.06 -4.61 -1.91
C GLN A 390 3.77 -5.20 -1.35
N THR A 391 2.68 -5.09 -2.11
CA THR A 391 1.42 -5.77 -1.78
C THR A 391 1.64 -7.27 -1.66
N GLU A 392 2.49 -7.82 -2.50
CA GLU A 392 2.88 -9.23 -2.55
C GLU A 392 3.57 -9.69 -1.26
N THR A 393 4.43 -8.90 -0.69
CA THR A 393 5.15 -9.27 0.55
C THR A 393 4.33 -9.04 1.81
N GLY A 394 3.45 -8.01 1.82
CA GLY A 394 2.54 -7.73 2.93
C GLY A 394 3.17 -7.04 4.12
N TRP A 395 4.49 -6.95 4.18
CA TRP A 395 5.29 -6.26 5.20
C TRP A 395 6.67 -5.88 4.64
N PRO A 396 7.45 -5.01 5.32
CA PRO A 396 8.69 -4.46 4.77
C PRO A 396 9.74 -5.49 4.42
N ILE A 397 10.29 -5.36 3.19
CA ILE A 397 11.44 -6.11 2.68
C ILE A 397 12.73 -5.49 3.21
N CYS A 398 12.81 -4.16 3.16
CA CYS A 398 13.92 -3.36 3.68
C CYS A 398 13.39 -2.28 4.60
N ALA A 399 14.04 -2.07 5.74
CA ALA A 399 13.71 -1.04 6.71
C ALA A 399 14.87 -0.75 7.66
N ASN A 400 14.83 0.40 8.34
CA ASN A 400 15.60 0.62 9.55
C ASN A 400 14.82 0.07 10.74
N MET A 401 15.43 -0.79 11.53
CA MET A 401 14.72 -1.56 12.55
C MET A 401 14.92 -0.97 13.94
N LEU A 402 14.03 -0.04 14.33
CA LEU A 402 14.12 0.70 15.57
C LEU A 402 14.10 -0.19 16.82
N GLY A 403 13.31 -1.27 16.81
CA GLY A 403 13.22 -2.20 17.92
C GLY A 403 14.45 -3.10 18.12
N MET A 404 15.43 -3.01 17.22
CA MET A 404 16.67 -3.76 17.29
C MET A 404 17.89 -2.84 17.36
N GLU A 405 18.12 -2.07 16.31
CA GLU A 405 19.29 -1.21 16.17
C GLU A 405 18.99 -0.11 15.13
N LEU A 406 18.96 1.15 15.57
CA LEU A 406 18.86 2.28 14.64
C LEU A 406 20.18 2.43 13.88
N LYS A 407 20.15 2.10 12.58
CA LYS A 407 21.28 2.32 11.67
C LYS A 407 21.28 3.76 11.15
N GLU A 408 22.44 4.19 10.65
CA GLU A 408 22.53 5.47 9.92
C GLU A 408 21.46 5.51 8.81
N ILE A 409 20.77 6.64 8.69
CA ILE A 409 19.77 6.85 7.65
C ILE A 409 20.46 7.47 6.44
N LYS A 410 20.59 6.70 5.36
CA LYS A 410 21.14 7.18 4.08
C LYS A 410 20.00 7.65 3.20
N MET A 411 20.05 8.88 2.76
CA MET A 411 19.04 9.49 1.89
C MET A 411 18.78 8.66 0.63
N GLY A 412 17.52 8.42 0.30
CA GLY A 412 17.10 7.64 -0.87
C GLY A 412 17.28 6.13 -0.75
N SER A 413 17.73 5.63 0.40
CA SER A 413 17.82 4.20 0.69
C SER A 413 16.68 3.73 1.59
N ALA A 414 16.15 2.55 1.27
CA ALA A 414 15.22 1.83 2.15
C ALA A 414 15.93 1.10 3.30
N THR A 415 17.16 1.44 3.58
CA THR A 415 18.07 0.86 4.58
C THR A 415 18.50 -0.56 4.20
N VAL A 416 18.38 -1.53 5.10
CA VAL A 416 18.90 -2.89 4.92
C VAL A 416 17.74 -3.91 4.85
N PRO A 417 17.99 -5.10 4.28
CA PRO A 417 16.98 -6.16 4.28
C PRO A 417 16.53 -6.53 5.69
N VAL A 418 15.24 -6.69 5.89
CA VAL A 418 14.67 -7.16 7.16
C VAL A 418 14.97 -8.66 7.32
N PRO A 419 15.23 -9.18 8.54
CA PRO A 419 15.40 -10.61 8.77
C PRO A 419 14.30 -11.46 8.13
N GLY A 420 14.73 -12.44 7.35
CA GLY A 420 13.87 -13.29 6.51
C GLY A 420 13.95 -12.97 5.01
N PHE A 421 14.37 -11.77 4.61
CA PHE A 421 14.49 -11.39 3.21
C PHE A 421 15.95 -11.42 2.72
N ASP A 422 16.34 -12.48 2.01
CA ASP A 422 17.66 -12.54 1.34
C ASP A 422 17.59 -11.78 0.00
N VAL A 423 17.69 -10.45 0.08
CA VAL A 423 17.64 -9.56 -1.08
C VAL A 423 18.94 -9.64 -1.87
N LYS A 424 18.82 -9.83 -3.19
CA LYS A 424 19.94 -9.82 -4.15
C LYS A 424 19.65 -8.83 -5.27
N VAL A 425 20.69 -8.39 -5.95
CA VAL A 425 20.59 -7.59 -7.18
C VAL A 425 21.24 -8.40 -8.30
N LEU A 426 20.46 -8.74 -9.33
CA LEU A 426 20.92 -9.61 -10.41
C LEU A 426 20.97 -8.85 -11.74
N ASP A 427 21.99 -9.19 -12.55
CA ASP A 427 22.08 -8.77 -13.93
C ASP A 427 21.08 -9.54 -14.82
N LYS A 428 21.02 -9.21 -16.10
CA LYS A 428 20.15 -9.88 -17.10
C LYS A 428 20.42 -11.38 -17.29
N ASN A 429 21.57 -11.88 -16.85
CA ASN A 429 21.97 -13.29 -16.95
C ASN A 429 21.70 -14.04 -15.64
N GLY A 430 21.13 -13.38 -14.63
CA GLY A 430 20.88 -13.97 -13.32
C GLY A 430 22.10 -14.05 -12.40
N LYS A 431 23.19 -13.34 -12.73
CA LYS A 431 24.38 -13.23 -11.89
C LYS A 431 24.25 -12.03 -10.95
N GLU A 432 24.69 -12.18 -9.69
CA GLU A 432 24.74 -11.07 -8.74
C GLU A 432 25.67 -9.96 -9.25
N THR A 433 25.21 -8.71 -9.20
CA THR A 433 25.95 -7.54 -9.67
C THR A 433 27.07 -7.19 -8.69
N GLU A 434 28.06 -6.43 -9.15
CA GLU A 434 29.04 -5.79 -8.27
C GLU A 434 28.35 -4.72 -7.39
N THR A 435 28.96 -4.40 -6.25
CA THR A 435 28.48 -3.36 -5.34
C THR A 435 28.38 -2.01 -6.07
N GLY A 436 27.24 -1.34 -5.94
CA GLY A 436 26.93 -0.09 -6.62
C GLY A 436 26.36 -0.25 -8.03
N ASP A 437 26.45 -1.44 -8.65
CA ASP A 437 25.89 -1.68 -9.97
C ASP A 437 24.37 -1.95 -9.90
N THR A 438 23.65 -1.34 -10.81
CA THR A 438 22.19 -1.47 -10.90
C THR A 438 21.77 -2.78 -11.59
N GLY A 439 20.79 -3.46 -11.01
CA GLY A 439 20.20 -4.68 -11.57
C GLY A 439 18.73 -4.86 -11.16
N SER A 440 18.19 -6.04 -11.42
CA SER A 440 16.88 -6.44 -10.94
C SER A 440 16.97 -6.84 -9.47
N ILE A 441 16.17 -6.22 -8.62
CA ILE A 441 16.08 -6.61 -7.21
C ILE A 441 15.24 -7.88 -7.11
N VAL A 442 15.80 -8.91 -6.51
CA VAL A 442 15.14 -10.20 -6.30
C VAL A 442 15.31 -10.66 -4.85
N ILE A 443 14.47 -11.59 -4.42
CA ILE A 443 14.55 -12.16 -3.06
C ILE A 443 14.77 -13.67 -3.23
N LYS A 444 15.82 -14.21 -2.62
CA LYS A 444 16.09 -15.65 -2.66
C LYS A 444 14.98 -16.41 -1.93
N LEU A 445 14.50 -17.48 -2.53
CA LEU A 445 13.46 -18.33 -1.93
C LEU A 445 14.04 -19.24 -0.82
N PRO A 446 13.24 -19.56 0.22
CA PRO A 446 11.83 -19.20 0.41
C PRO A 446 11.64 -17.74 0.80
N LEU A 447 10.52 -17.13 0.38
CA LEU A 447 10.06 -15.88 1.00
C LEU A 447 9.73 -16.13 2.48
N PRO A 448 9.93 -15.15 3.37
CA PRO A 448 9.55 -15.28 4.78
C PRO A 448 8.02 -15.39 4.94
N PRO A 449 7.52 -15.82 6.12
CA PRO A 449 6.10 -15.84 6.38
C PRO A 449 5.47 -14.45 6.20
N GLY A 450 4.17 -14.41 5.96
CA GLY A 450 3.42 -13.17 5.70
C GLY A 450 3.49 -12.69 4.24
N CYS A 451 4.34 -13.26 3.39
CA CYS A 451 4.31 -13.05 1.94
C CYS A 451 3.21 -13.86 1.26
N LEU A 452 2.87 -13.48 0.01
CA LEU A 452 1.87 -14.24 -0.76
C LEU A 452 2.30 -15.71 -0.94
N PRO A 453 1.45 -16.69 -0.58
CA PRO A 453 1.72 -18.09 -0.90
C PRO A 453 1.39 -18.44 -2.36
N THR A 454 0.47 -17.71 -2.99
CA THR A 454 0.06 -17.82 -4.40
C THR A 454 -0.87 -16.66 -4.80
N LEU A 455 -1.37 -16.69 -6.05
CA LEU A 455 -2.48 -15.87 -6.51
C LEU A 455 -3.80 -16.66 -6.44
N TRP A 456 -4.92 -15.95 -6.24
CA TRP A 456 -6.23 -16.55 -6.17
C TRP A 456 -6.62 -17.21 -7.51
N ASP A 457 -6.89 -18.52 -7.46
CA ASP A 457 -7.25 -19.37 -8.61
C ASP A 457 -6.32 -19.22 -9.83
N ASP A 458 -5.02 -18.82 -9.64
CA ASP A 458 -4.12 -18.55 -10.76
C ASP A 458 -2.63 -18.85 -10.43
N ASP A 459 -2.35 -20.11 -10.06
CA ASP A 459 -1.00 -20.59 -9.72
C ASP A 459 0.00 -20.45 -10.87
N GLU A 460 -0.45 -20.63 -12.11
CA GLU A 460 0.39 -20.47 -13.31
C GLU A 460 0.87 -19.02 -13.44
N ARG A 461 -0.03 -18.08 -13.23
CA ARG A 461 0.32 -16.66 -13.26
C ARG A 461 1.25 -16.28 -12.12
N TYR A 462 1.12 -16.89 -10.94
CA TYR A 462 2.07 -16.74 -9.85
C TYR A 462 3.46 -17.15 -10.28
N LYS A 463 3.64 -18.35 -10.86
CA LYS A 463 4.93 -18.85 -11.37
C LYS A 463 5.52 -17.90 -12.42
N ASN A 464 4.71 -17.57 -13.42
CA ASN A 464 5.14 -16.75 -14.56
C ASN A 464 5.46 -15.29 -14.18
N SER A 465 4.76 -14.73 -13.19
CA SER A 465 4.98 -13.33 -12.80
C SER A 465 6.13 -13.12 -11.84
N TYR A 466 6.45 -14.13 -11.01
CA TYR A 466 7.31 -13.89 -9.85
C TYR A 466 8.49 -14.87 -9.71
N ILE A 467 8.47 -16.05 -10.36
CA ILE A 467 9.45 -17.12 -10.08
C ILE A 467 10.21 -17.57 -11.33
N SER A 468 9.59 -17.50 -12.52
CA SER A 468 10.14 -18.12 -13.73
C SER A 468 11.36 -17.43 -14.31
N ASP A 469 11.46 -16.09 -14.20
CA ASP A 469 12.54 -15.31 -14.82
C ASP A 469 13.91 -15.57 -14.18
N PHE A 470 13.92 -15.76 -12.86
CA PHE A 470 15.14 -16.06 -12.09
C PHE A 470 14.89 -17.29 -11.20
N PRO A 471 15.21 -18.51 -11.66
CA PRO A 471 14.98 -19.72 -10.88
C PRO A 471 15.63 -19.68 -9.49
N GLY A 472 14.86 -19.97 -8.45
CA GLY A 472 15.29 -19.90 -7.05
C GLY A 472 15.12 -18.52 -6.40
N PHE A 473 14.58 -17.55 -7.14
CA PHE A 473 14.33 -16.20 -6.63
C PHE A 473 12.89 -15.75 -6.91
N TYR A 474 12.41 -14.89 -6.05
CA TYR A 474 11.19 -14.09 -6.27
C TYR A 474 11.58 -12.78 -6.97
N LEU A 475 10.96 -12.51 -8.12
CA LEU A 475 11.15 -11.27 -8.88
C LEU A 475 10.25 -10.15 -8.31
N THR A 476 10.86 -9.11 -7.77
CA THR A 476 10.11 -7.96 -7.24
C THR A 476 9.53 -7.06 -8.34
N GLY A 477 10.16 -7.07 -9.52
CA GLY A 477 9.86 -6.13 -10.60
C GLY A 477 10.40 -4.72 -10.36
N ASP A 478 11.21 -4.54 -9.31
CA ASP A 478 11.91 -3.30 -9.01
C ASP A 478 13.40 -3.44 -9.38
N GLY A 479 14.00 -2.33 -9.82
CA GLY A 479 15.41 -2.21 -10.10
C GLY A 479 16.12 -1.36 -9.06
N GLY A 480 17.40 -1.63 -8.82
CA GLY A 480 18.18 -0.90 -7.85
C GLY A 480 19.58 -1.47 -7.67
N TYR A 481 20.25 -1.07 -6.61
CA TYR A 481 21.59 -1.51 -6.26
C TYR A 481 21.77 -1.63 -4.74
N LYS A 482 22.86 -2.28 -4.32
CA LYS A 482 23.35 -2.27 -2.95
C LYS A 482 24.65 -1.49 -2.86
N ASP A 483 24.81 -0.70 -1.79
CA ASP A 483 26.11 -0.08 -1.49
C ASP A 483 27.05 -1.02 -0.71
N GLU A 484 28.25 -0.49 -0.36
CA GLU A 484 29.28 -1.21 0.37
C GLU A 484 28.85 -1.66 1.77
N ASP A 485 27.91 -0.94 2.39
CA ASP A 485 27.38 -1.25 3.72
C ASP A 485 26.13 -2.17 3.66
N GLY A 486 25.72 -2.60 2.45
CA GLY A 486 24.57 -3.44 2.21
C GLY A 486 23.22 -2.73 2.20
N TYR A 487 23.22 -1.39 2.15
CA TYR A 487 22.01 -0.60 2.01
C TYR A 487 21.40 -0.78 0.62
N VAL A 488 20.10 -0.93 0.55
CA VAL A 488 19.35 -1.14 -0.69
C VAL A 488 18.77 0.18 -1.18
N PHE A 489 19.10 0.52 -2.42
CA PHE A 489 18.58 1.69 -3.12
C PHE A 489 17.62 1.22 -4.22
N VAL A 490 16.32 1.46 -4.03
CA VAL A 490 15.28 1.12 -5.01
C VAL A 490 15.13 2.28 -5.99
N MET A 491 15.50 2.06 -7.24
CA MET A 491 15.54 3.11 -8.28
C MET A 491 14.23 3.21 -9.08
N GLY A 492 13.31 2.29 -8.90
CA GLY A 492 12.00 2.25 -9.54
C GLY A 492 11.69 0.91 -10.18
N ARG A 493 10.56 0.85 -10.91
CA ARG A 493 10.13 -0.36 -11.59
C ARG A 493 11.05 -0.70 -12.77
N THR A 494 11.31 -1.99 -12.98
CA THR A 494 12.11 -2.44 -14.13
C THR A 494 11.40 -2.19 -15.47
N ASP A 495 10.07 -2.06 -15.47
CA ASP A 495 9.26 -1.71 -16.64
C ASP A 495 9.15 -0.18 -16.87
N ASP A 496 9.56 0.64 -15.90
CA ASP A 496 9.67 2.11 -16.04
C ASP A 496 11.08 2.58 -16.47
N VAL A 497 12.06 1.67 -16.60
CA VAL A 497 13.41 1.99 -17.10
C VAL A 497 13.33 2.43 -18.56
N ILE A 498 14.02 3.55 -18.88
CA ILE A 498 14.10 4.09 -20.23
C ILE A 498 15.30 3.52 -20.96
N ASN A 499 15.09 2.95 -22.14
CA ASN A 499 16.17 2.41 -22.95
C ASN A 499 16.59 3.40 -24.05
N VAL A 500 17.61 4.20 -23.75
CA VAL A 500 18.14 5.21 -24.69
C VAL A 500 19.35 4.62 -25.44
N ALA A 501 19.17 4.28 -26.70
CA ALA A 501 20.24 3.72 -27.55
C ALA A 501 21.01 2.54 -26.91
N GLY A 502 20.29 1.66 -26.21
CA GLY A 502 20.87 0.51 -25.51
C GLY A 502 21.29 0.76 -24.05
N HIS A 503 21.28 2.00 -23.60
CA HIS A 503 21.56 2.35 -22.20
C HIS A 503 20.26 2.39 -21.39
N ARG A 504 20.25 1.65 -20.27
CA ARG A 504 19.12 1.60 -19.34
C ARG A 504 19.27 2.70 -18.30
N LEU A 505 18.35 3.65 -18.32
CA LEU A 505 18.35 4.82 -17.45
C LEU A 505 17.17 4.79 -16.50
N SER A 506 17.41 5.12 -15.24
CA SER A 506 16.37 5.18 -14.21
C SER A 506 15.53 6.46 -14.36
N THR A 507 14.22 6.30 -14.39
CA THR A 507 13.29 7.45 -14.28
C THR A 507 13.41 8.12 -12.92
N GLY A 508 13.58 7.32 -11.86
CA GLY A 508 13.69 7.81 -10.48
C GLY A 508 14.91 8.69 -10.25
N GLU A 509 16.07 8.35 -10.83
CA GLU A 509 17.28 9.18 -10.75
C GLU A 509 17.07 10.55 -11.42
N MET A 510 16.45 10.57 -12.60
CA MET A 510 16.13 11.83 -13.27
C MET A 510 15.10 12.63 -12.50
N GLU A 511 14.08 12.00 -11.94
CA GLU A 511 13.05 12.64 -11.13
C GLU A 511 13.62 13.26 -9.85
N GLU A 512 14.59 12.61 -9.21
CA GLU A 512 15.30 13.14 -8.06
C GLU A 512 16.04 14.43 -8.40
N LEU A 513 16.80 14.43 -9.49
CA LEU A 513 17.54 15.58 -9.96
C LEU A 513 16.61 16.75 -10.33
N ILE A 514 15.51 16.47 -11.04
CA ILE A 514 14.49 17.46 -11.40
C ILE A 514 13.78 17.99 -10.15
N GLY A 515 13.43 17.10 -9.19
CA GLY A 515 12.79 17.46 -7.93
C GLY A 515 13.64 18.35 -7.03
N GLY A 516 14.98 18.33 -7.20
CA GLY A 516 15.92 19.24 -6.53
C GLY A 516 15.88 20.69 -7.04
N HIS A 517 15.22 20.95 -8.16
CA HIS A 517 15.10 22.31 -8.70
C HIS A 517 14.16 23.17 -7.83
N GLU A 518 14.55 24.43 -7.56
CA GLU A 518 13.84 25.32 -6.62
C GLU A 518 12.36 25.56 -6.96
N ALA A 519 12.01 25.60 -8.24
CA ALA A 519 10.64 25.84 -8.70
C ALA A 519 9.77 24.58 -8.74
N VAL A 520 10.34 23.36 -8.60
CA VAL A 520 9.64 22.10 -8.80
C VAL A 520 9.02 21.61 -7.50
N ALA A 521 7.71 21.41 -7.50
CA ALA A 521 6.99 20.77 -6.40
C ALA A 521 6.96 19.25 -6.57
N GLU A 522 6.76 18.80 -7.83
CA GLU A 522 6.59 17.39 -8.16
C GLU A 522 6.96 17.16 -9.63
N CYS A 523 7.47 15.99 -9.96
CA CYS A 523 7.78 15.64 -11.33
C CYS A 523 7.57 14.16 -11.64
N ALA A 524 7.47 13.85 -12.92
CA ALA A 524 7.50 12.51 -13.47
C ALA A 524 8.37 12.50 -14.72
N VAL A 525 9.13 11.42 -14.91
CA VAL A 525 9.89 11.18 -16.15
C VAL A 525 9.36 9.91 -16.80
N VAL A 526 9.12 9.96 -18.10
CA VAL A 526 8.67 8.80 -18.89
C VAL A 526 9.54 8.64 -20.12
N GLY A 527 9.79 7.39 -20.53
CA GLY A 527 10.41 7.10 -21.81
C GLY A 527 9.37 7.16 -22.93
N ILE A 528 9.54 8.05 -23.89
CA ILE A 528 8.70 8.17 -25.09
C ILE A 528 9.44 7.59 -26.30
N GLU A 529 8.70 7.08 -27.30
CA GLU A 529 9.29 6.47 -28.48
C GLU A 529 10.10 7.46 -29.32
N ASP A 530 11.31 7.03 -29.75
CA ASP A 530 12.20 7.76 -30.66
C ASP A 530 12.68 6.82 -31.76
N GLU A 531 12.59 7.26 -33.03
CA GLU A 531 12.93 6.45 -34.20
C GLU A 531 14.40 6.00 -34.22
N MET A 532 15.33 6.80 -33.67
CA MET A 532 16.77 6.52 -33.75
C MET A 532 17.31 5.85 -32.47
N LYS A 533 16.73 6.14 -31.32
CA LYS A 533 17.26 5.76 -30.01
C LYS A 533 16.41 4.74 -29.27
N GLY A 534 15.30 4.33 -29.86
CA GLY A 534 14.31 3.47 -29.23
C GLY A 534 13.41 4.27 -28.29
N GLN A 535 13.98 4.84 -27.24
CA GLN A 535 13.29 5.74 -26.32
C GLN A 535 14.14 6.95 -25.96
N VAL A 536 13.47 8.04 -25.59
CA VAL A 536 14.09 9.22 -24.98
C VAL A 536 13.26 9.69 -23.78
N PRO A 537 13.88 10.23 -22.71
CA PRO A 537 13.15 10.71 -21.57
C PRO A 537 12.44 12.04 -21.84
N ALA A 538 11.22 12.15 -21.32
CA ALA A 538 10.44 13.38 -21.25
C ALA A 538 10.00 13.64 -19.82
N GLY A 539 10.24 14.87 -19.33
CA GLY A 539 9.86 15.31 -17.98
C GLY A 539 8.48 15.98 -17.95
N PHE A 540 7.74 15.73 -16.88
CA PHE A 540 6.48 16.42 -16.57
C PHE A 540 6.62 17.03 -15.18
N VAL A 541 6.43 18.35 -15.07
CA VAL A 541 6.77 19.10 -13.87
C VAL A 541 5.58 19.90 -13.37
N VAL A 542 5.29 19.78 -12.08
CA VAL A 542 4.35 20.62 -11.34
C VAL A 542 5.16 21.66 -10.56
N LEU A 543 4.84 22.92 -10.71
CA LEU A 543 5.50 24.01 -10.00
C LEU A 543 5.02 24.12 -8.55
N LYS A 544 5.89 24.64 -7.69
CA LYS A 544 5.50 25.07 -6.33
C LYS A 544 4.53 26.25 -6.41
N ASP A 545 3.63 26.33 -5.46
CA ASP A 545 2.70 27.45 -5.36
C ASP A 545 3.47 28.78 -5.19
N GLY A 546 3.07 29.80 -5.97
CA GLY A 546 3.73 31.09 -6.02
C GLY A 546 4.95 31.20 -6.96
N TYR A 547 5.38 30.08 -7.56
CA TYR A 547 6.40 30.12 -8.62
C TYR A 547 5.74 30.29 -9.99
N THR A 548 6.32 31.16 -10.80
CA THR A 548 5.95 31.35 -12.21
C THR A 548 7.23 31.33 -13.03
N ILE A 549 7.37 30.32 -13.87
CA ILE A 549 8.50 30.16 -14.79
C ILE A 549 7.97 29.58 -16.10
N GLU A 550 8.48 30.09 -17.22
CA GLU A 550 8.06 29.60 -18.53
C GLU A 550 8.84 28.33 -18.95
N ASN A 551 8.25 27.47 -19.76
CA ASN A 551 8.89 26.26 -20.27
C ASN A 551 10.24 26.54 -20.95
N ASN A 552 10.36 27.65 -21.69
CA ASN A 552 11.58 28.05 -22.39
C ASN A 552 12.74 28.43 -21.46
N VAL A 553 12.47 28.67 -20.17
CA VAL A 553 13.48 28.92 -19.12
C VAL A 553 13.74 27.65 -18.33
N LEU A 554 12.68 27.01 -17.80
CA LEU A 554 12.80 25.83 -16.96
C LEU A 554 13.43 24.63 -17.68
N VAL A 555 13.01 24.34 -18.92
CA VAL A 555 13.49 23.15 -19.63
C VAL A 555 15.01 23.16 -19.85
N PRO A 556 15.65 24.25 -20.31
CA PRO A 556 17.12 24.33 -20.38
C PRO A 556 17.83 24.09 -19.05
N GLU A 557 17.29 24.60 -17.95
CA GLU A 557 17.85 24.39 -16.61
C GLU A 557 17.80 22.90 -16.21
N LEU A 558 16.66 22.25 -16.39
CA LEU A 558 16.50 20.81 -16.14
C LEU A 558 17.40 19.95 -17.04
N VAL A 559 17.51 20.30 -18.32
CA VAL A 559 18.44 19.64 -19.27
C VAL A 559 19.86 19.74 -18.77
N GLN A 560 20.27 20.92 -18.29
CA GLN A 560 21.63 21.13 -17.77
C GLN A 560 21.86 20.31 -16.50
N ILE A 561 20.89 20.26 -15.59
CA ILE A 561 20.96 19.44 -14.36
C ILE A 561 21.16 17.96 -14.71
N ILE A 562 20.32 17.40 -15.56
CA ILE A 562 20.42 15.98 -15.98
C ILE A 562 21.74 15.72 -16.69
N ARG A 563 22.15 16.63 -17.59
CA ARG A 563 23.40 16.46 -18.34
C ARG A 563 24.65 16.51 -17.45
N SER A 564 24.63 17.35 -16.42
CA SER A 564 25.77 17.48 -15.50
C SER A 564 25.91 16.30 -14.54
N ASN A 565 24.80 15.65 -14.16
CA ASN A 565 24.81 14.59 -13.16
C ASN A 565 24.78 13.17 -13.79
N ILE A 566 23.98 12.95 -14.83
CA ILE A 566 23.87 11.63 -15.51
C ILE A 566 24.73 11.60 -16.78
N GLY A 567 24.93 12.75 -17.41
CA GLY A 567 25.68 12.84 -18.66
C GLY A 567 24.77 13.03 -19.89
N ALA A 568 25.43 13.37 -21.03
CA ALA A 568 24.75 13.56 -22.32
C ALA A 568 24.06 12.28 -22.84
N ILE A 569 24.42 11.12 -22.32
CA ILE A 569 23.86 9.81 -22.64
C ILE A 569 22.38 9.72 -22.30
N ALA A 570 21.93 10.44 -21.25
CA ALA A 570 20.52 10.50 -20.86
C ALA A 570 19.61 11.03 -21.96
N ASN A 571 20.16 11.87 -22.84
CA ASN A 571 19.41 12.49 -23.95
C ASN A 571 18.11 13.17 -23.51
N PHE A 572 18.08 13.68 -22.28
CA PHE A 572 16.95 14.44 -21.75
C PHE A 572 16.93 15.81 -22.43
N LYS A 573 15.89 16.11 -23.22
CA LYS A 573 15.80 17.31 -24.03
C LYS A 573 14.48 18.03 -23.93
N GLN A 574 13.49 17.40 -23.33
CA GLN A 574 12.13 17.92 -23.30
C GLN A 574 11.48 17.71 -21.94
N ALA A 575 10.77 18.73 -21.52
CA ALA A 575 9.90 18.66 -20.36
C ALA A 575 8.68 19.57 -20.57
N ALA A 576 7.63 19.33 -19.82
CA ALA A 576 6.41 20.12 -19.84
C ALA A 576 6.01 20.53 -18.43
N ILE A 577 5.69 21.82 -18.23
CA ILE A 577 5.01 22.27 -17.03
C ILE A 577 3.55 21.85 -17.15
N VAL A 578 3.07 21.12 -16.13
CA VAL A 578 1.68 20.63 -16.04
C VAL A 578 1.06 21.11 -14.73
N LYS A 579 -0.25 21.26 -14.69
CA LYS A 579 -0.94 21.67 -13.45
C LYS A 579 -0.88 20.61 -12.38
N ARG A 580 -0.93 19.34 -12.78
CA ARG A 580 -0.92 18.16 -11.91
C ARG A 580 -0.49 16.92 -12.69
N LEU A 581 -0.04 15.89 -11.99
CA LEU A 581 0.32 14.60 -12.56
C LEU A 581 -0.84 13.61 -12.42
N PRO A 582 -1.07 12.72 -13.43
CA PRO A 582 -2.06 11.66 -13.30
C PRO A 582 -1.58 10.63 -12.28
N LYS A 583 -2.38 10.43 -11.25
CA LYS A 583 -2.07 9.54 -10.13
C LYS A 583 -3.19 8.55 -9.90
N THR A 584 -2.84 7.46 -9.26
CA THR A 584 -3.82 6.61 -8.60
C THR A 584 -4.35 7.32 -7.35
N ARG A 585 -5.50 6.89 -6.85
CA ARG A 585 -6.06 7.37 -5.58
C ARG A 585 -5.14 7.14 -4.36
N SER A 586 -4.19 6.20 -4.48
CA SER A 586 -3.11 6.00 -3.50
C SER A 586 -1.91 6.94 -3.70
N GLY A 587 -1.97 7.87 -4.65
CA GLY A 587 -0.93 8.85 -4.94
C GLY A 587 0.14 8.40 -5.92
N LYS A 588 0.13 7.15 -6.40
CA LYS A 588 1.14 6.62 -7.33
C LYS A 588 0.97 7.22 -8.73
N ILE A 589 2.04 7.78 -9.29
CA ILE A 589 2.06 8.38 -10.63
C ILE A 589 1.84 7.31 -11.71
N LEU A 590 0.97 7.61 -12.66
CA LEU A 590 0.56 6.73 -13.76
C LEU A 590 1.45 6.93 -15.00
N ARG A 591 2.77 6.62 -14.88
CA ARG A 591 3.77 6.84 -15.95
C ARG A 591 3.41 6.14 -17.26
N LYS A 592 2.93 4.89 -17.18
CA LYS A 592 2.49 4.14 -18.36
C LYS A 592 1.37 4.85 -19.12
N THR A 593 0.44 5.47 -18.40
CA THR A 593 -0.68 6.22 -19.00
C THR A 593 -0.17 7.49 -19.70
N ILE A 594 0.78 8.22 -19.09
CA ILE A 594 1.43 9.38 -19.71
C ILE A 594 2.16 8.96 -20.99
N ARG A 595 2.92 7.85 -20.95
CA ARG A 595 3.62 7.30 -22.12
C ARG A 595 2.65 6.97 -23.26
N SER A 596 1.57 6.23 -22.98
CA SER A 596 0.57 5.89 -24.01
C SER A 596 -0.08 7.14 -24.60
N LEU A 597 -0.34 8.18 -23.81
CA LEU A 597 -0.83 9.47 -24.34
C LEU A 597 0.19 10.11 -25.29
N ALA A 598 1.47 10.11 -24.93
CA ALA A 598 2.53 10.71 -25.74
C ALA A 598 2.79 9.93 -27.04
N ASP A 599 2.82 8.61 -27.00
CA ASP A 599 3.19 7.76 -28.14
C ASP A 599 2.01 7.46 -29.05
N GLU A 600 0.79 7.25 -28.50
CA GLU A 600 -0.39 6.83 -29.25
C GLU A 600 -1.47 7.92 -29.38
N GLY A 601 -1.34 9.05 -28.67
CA GLY A 601 -2.35 10.11 -28.60
C GLY A 601 -3.63 9.73 -27.83
N LYS A 602 -3.64 8.55 -27.24
CA LYS A 602 -4.74 8.01 -26.44
C LYS A 602 -4.19 7.07 -25.36
N ALA A 603 -4.89 6.96 -24.25
CA ALA A 603 -4.60 5.97 -23.22
C ALA A 603 -5.91 5.37 -22.70
N ALA A 604 -5.87 4.11 -22.28
CA ALA A 604 -6.95 3.56 -21.48
C ALA A 604 -7.00 4.32 -20.14
N ILE A 605 -8.19 4.67 -19.68
CA ILE A 605 -8.38 5.31 -18.39
C ILE A 605 -8.15 4.23 -17.31
N PRO A 606 -7.07 4.34 -16.50
CA PRO A 606 -6.86 3.36 -15.44
C PRO A 606 -7.98 3.47 -14.40
N PRO A 607 -8.57 2.36 -13.98
CA PRO A 607 -9.67 2.37 -13.01
C PRO A 607 -9.26 2.91 -11.63
N THR A 608 -7.97 2.91 -11.36
CA THR A 608 -7.39 3.44 -10.12
C THR A 608 -7.06 4.93 -10.18
N ILE A 609 -7.28 5.59 -11.31
CA ILE A 609 -6.98 7.02 -11.46
C ILE A 609 -7.83 7.86 -10.51
N ASP A 610 -7.19 8.87 -9.90
CA ASP A 610 -7.85 9.78 -8.97
C ASP A 610 -8.88 10.67 -9.72
N ASP A 611 -8.43 11.35 -10.77
CA ASP A 611 -9.28 12.19 -11.59
C ASP A 611 -8.98 11.94 -13.10
N PRO A 612 -9.92 11.33 -13.84
CA PRO A 612 -9.73 11.09 -15.27
C PRO A 612 -9.56 12.35 -16.14
N ALA A 613 -10.12 13.50 -15.71
CA ALA A 613 -10.04 14.74 -16.49
C ALA A 613 -8.60 15.24 -16.69
N ILE A 614 -7.68 14.81 -15.82
CA ILE A 614 -6.25 15.13 -15.93
C ILE A 614 -5.62 14.61 -17.23
N LEU A 615 -6.15 13.53 -17.81
CA LEU A 615 -5.61 12.95 -19.03
C LEU A 615 -5.82 13.88 -20.24
N ASP A 616 -6.91 14.61 -20.28
CA ASP A 616 -7.18 15.61 -21.31
C ASP A 616 -6.24 16.83 -21.14
N GLU A 617 -6.00 17.27 -19.89
CA GLU A 617 -5.05 18.35 -19.58
C GLU A 617 -3.61 17.99 -20.03
N ILE A 618 -3.16 16.77 -19.74
CA ILE A 618 -1.85 16.26 -20.18
C ILE A 618 -1.80 16.17 -21.72
N LYS A 619 -2.84 15.66 -22.34
CA LYS A 619 -2.92 15.54 -23.81
C LYS A 619 -2.83 16.89 -24.51
N GLU A 620 -3.54 17.91 -24.01
CA GLU A 620 -3.46 19.27 -24.52
C GLU A 620 -2.04 19.84 -24.40
N THR A 621 -1.38 19.60 -23.27
CA THR A 621 0.01 20.02 -23.03
C THR A 621 0.98 19.32 -23.99
N LEU A 622 0.88 18.00 -24.15
CA LEU A 622 1.68 17.22 -25.10
C LEU A 622 1.52 17.74 -26.54
N HIS A 623 0.28 17.99 -26.94
CA HIS A 623 -0.04 18.52 -28.27
C HIS A 623 0.56 19.92 -28.50
N SER A 624 0.42 20.82 -27.52
CA SER A 624 0.91 22.20 -27.62
C SER A 624 2.43 22.30 -27.74
N LEU A 625 3.15 21.36 -27.09
CA LEU A 625 4.62 21.33 -27.04
C LEU A 625 5.23 20.33 -28.07
N GLY A 626 4.42 19.58 -28.81
CA GLY A 626 4.90 18.56 -29.74
C GLY A 626 5.68 17.43 -29.06
N ILE A 627 5.36 17.11 -27.80
CA ILE A 627 6.02 16.05 -27.03
C ILE A 627 5.34 14.71 -27.32
N GLY A 628 6.13 13.72 -27.73
CA GLY A 628 5.67 12.38 -28.04
C GLY A 628 5.39 12.18 -29.53
N LYS A 629 5.50 10.93 -29.96
CA LYS A 629 5.36 10.52 -31.37
C LYS A 629 4.00 10.89 -31.96
N ALA A 630 2.93 10.84 -31.18
CA ALA A 630 1.59 11.17 -31.61
C ALA A 630 1.41 12.66 -31.97
N PHE A 631 2.26 13.54 -31.47
CA PHE A 631 2.13 15.01 -31.60
C PHE A 631 3.28 15.66 -32.37
N GLN A 632 4.26 14.87 -32.80
CA GLN A 632 5.30 15.39 -33.72
C GLN A 632 4.73 15.66 -35.10
N PRO A 633 5.16 16.74 -35.79
CA PRO A 633 4.79 16.97 -37.17
C PRO A 633 5.21 15.75 -38.01
N ARG A 634 4.29 15.17 -38.76
CA ARG A 634 4.64 14.10 -39.71
C ARG A 634 5.68 14.65 -40.67
N SER A 635 6.89 14.12 -40.65
CA SER A 635 7.87 14.40 -41.69
C SER A 635 7.27 13.91 -43.00
N ASN A 636 6.93 14.85 -43.90
CA ASN A 636 6.59 14.50 -45.26
C ASN A 636 7.81 13.79 -45.88
N LYS A 637 7.74 12.46 -45.97
CA LYS A 637 8.60 11.69 -46.88
C LYS A 637 8.07 11.76 -48.27
#